data_6b57efcbaacdcecc256e675c6ec370a3
#
_entry.id   6b57efcbaacdcecc256e675c6ec370a3
#
_cell.length_a   1.000
_cell.length_b   1.000
_cell.length_c   1.000
_cell.angle_alpha   90.00
_cell.angle_beta   90.00
_cell.angle_gamma   90.00
#
_symmetry.space_group_name_H-M   'P 1'
#
loop_
_entity.id
_entity.type
_entity.pdbx_description
1 polymer ?
#
loop_
_entity_poly.entity_id
_entity_poly.type
_entity_poly.pdbx_seq_one_letter_code
_entity_poly.pdbx_strand_id
1 'polypeptide(L)'
;MLLADFSLQCRAILTTLPHPDPRRRRPFADLLTFPGRVSHHRLANGLRVCTIEAPHLHGAVVALYVRAGSRYEGATTNGLSHFVEHMLFRGCAQYPNSFALNRAIEERCGMLIGETGRDYSLYQVSLHPRDLGGALDILGDLFLAPSFSDLDLERAIVLEEILDDFDERGRRINTDDLAREALWSGHPLGFPITGPERNIRRFSRADVVRHFRRLYGARNMVLCVAGPVRPAAVLAQVRRAFGRLPPGRRLRPLPPPARVNGPRFQSVRSDSAQAEIQILFHALADQDPGSAALIVLLRVLDDGMSTPLHYRVCDQKGLAYHVSAALDPLYDTSLLEIDSACLPEKLPQLASEIVALLSDLRTTLVSEEELAKAKGRYARDVEAGFDDLEGLCSWFGGTALFFSHPRSPAERYRRVAAVSAEQIRQVARRVLQPERMVTVVVGSVERSLSRRVERILRDSFG
;
A
#
# COMPACT_ATOMS: atom_id res chain seq x y z
N MET A 1 -27.07 -43.58 -14.24
CA MET A 1 -25.99 -44.57 -13.96
C MET A 1 -24.58 -44.03 -14.29
N LEU A 2 -24.38 -42.72 -14.40
CA LEU A 2 -23.08 -42.09 -14.73
C LEU A 2 -22.55 -41.13 -13.61
N LEU A 3 -23.25 -41.02 -12.47
CA LEU A 3 -22.85 -40.15 -11.34
C LEU A 3 -22.33 -40.93 -10.12
N ALA A 4 -22.39 -42.28 -10.14
CA ALA A 4 -21.92 -43.11 -9.03
C ALA A 4 -20.44 -43.50 -9.16
N ASP A 5 -19.86 -43.54 -10.37
CA ASP A 5 -18.46 -43.91 -10.60
C ASP A 5 -17.44 -42.80 -10.32
N PHE A 6 -17.86 -41.53 -10.38
CA PHE A 6 -16.95 -40.41 -10.10
C PHE A 6 -16.60 -40.27 -8.61
N SER A 7 -17.49 -40.71 -7.72
CA SER A 7 -17.27 -40.59 -6.26
C SER A 7 -16.33 -41.69 -5.71
N LEU A 8 -16.23 -42.81 -6.38
CA LEU A 8 -15.36 -43.94 -5.99
C LEU A 8 -13.90 -43.73 -6.46
N GLN A 9 -13.70 -43.12 -7.64
CA GLN A 9 -12.35 -42.81 -8.11
C GLN A 9 -11.71 -41.64 -7.33
N CYS A 10 -12.47 -40.61 -6.91
CA CYS A 10 -11.95 -39.54 -6.04
C CYS A 10 -11.59 -40.03 -4.63
N ARG A 11 -12.30 -41.05 -4.09
CA ARG A 11 -11.94 -41.64 -2.78
C ARG A 11 -10.66 -42.45 -2.82
N ALA A 12 -10.37 -43.12 -3.93
CA ALA A 12 -9.15 -43.94 -4.09
C ALA A 12 -7.88 -43.09 -4.25
N ILE A 13 -7.99 -41.84 -4.79
CA ILE A 13 -6.85 -40.95 -4.95
C ILE A 13 -6.52 -40.24 -3.62
N LEU A 14 -7.51 -40.00 -2.76
CA LEU A 14 -7.29 -39.34 -1.46
C LEU A 14 -6.66 -40.23 -0.39
N THR A 15 -6.65 -41.56 -0.59
CA THR A 15 -6.07 -42.54 0.35
C THR A 15 -4.62 -42.87 0.09
N THR A 16 -4.01 -42.39 -1.02
CA THR A 16 -2.63 -42.74 -1.41
C THR A 16 -1.64 -41.57 -1.28
N LEU A 17 -2.08 -40.38 -0.88
CA LEU A 17 -1.15 -39.31 -0.52
C LEU A 17 -0.60 -39.58 0.89
N PRO A 18 0.71 -39.77 1.06
CA PRO A 18 1.28 -39.90 2.40
C PRO A 18 0.94 -38.66 3.21
N HIS A 19 0.19 -38.85 4.32
CA HIS A 19 0.05 -37.78 5.29
C HIS A 19 1.45 -37.31 5.69
N PRO A 20 1.76 -35.99 5.56
CA PRO A 20 3.06 -35.49 5.99
C PRO A 20 3.24 -35.85 7.48
N ASP A 21 4.31 -36.60 7.78
CA ASP A 21 4.67 -36.94 9.15
C ASP A 21 4.78 -35.64 9.99
N PRO A 22 3.93 -35.43 11.01
CA PRO A 22 3.96 -34.21 11.83
C PRO A 22 5.31 -34.01 12.56
N ARG A 23 6.18 -35.04 12.58
CA ARG A 23 7.52 -34.98 13.19
C ARG A 23 8.59 -34.46 12.24
N ARG A 24 8.32 -34.31 10.93
CA ARG A 24 9.22 -33.69 9.93
C ARG A 24 8.85 -32.22 9.64
N ARG A 25 8.50 -31.45 10.63
CA ARG A 25 8.39 -30.00 10.45
C ARG A 25 9.79 -29.44 10.29
N ARG A 26 10.17 -29.09 9.04
CA ARG A 26 11.34 -28.23 8.81
C ARG A 26 11.19 -26.98 9.70
N PRO A 27 12.26 -26.48 10.33
CA PRO A 27 12.19 -25.19 11.02
C PRO A 27 11.58 -24.15 10.08
N PHE A 28 10.66 -23.34 10.57
CA PHE A 28 10.02 -22.29 9.75
C PHE A 28 11.03 -21.41 9.00
N ALA A 29 12.23 -21.21 9.55
CA ALA A 29 13.30 -20.48 8.90
C ALA A 29 13.72 -21.06 7.54
N ASP A 30 13.64 -22.38 7.37
CA ASP A 30 14.00 -23.07 6.11
C ASP A 30 12.88 -22.99 5.07
N LEU A 31 11.62 -22.81 5.50
CA LEU A 31 10.44 -22.66 4.64
C LEU A 31 10.33 -21.27 4.02
N LEU A 32 10.97 -20.26 4.64
CA LEU A 32 10.90 -18.86 4.21
C LEU A 32 12.02 -18.46 3.24
N THR A 33 12.66 -19.43 2.64
CA THR A 33 13.55 -19.21 1.51
C THR A 33 12.72 -19.19 0.24
N PHE A 34 12.64 -18.02 -0.41
CA PHE A 34 12.01 -17.90 -1.71
C PHE A 34 12.60 -18.94 -2.67
N PRO A 35 11.78 -19.80 -3.31
CA PRO A 35 12.26 -20.91 -4.14
C PRO A 35 12.87 -20.47 -5.46
N GLY A 36 12.77 -19.19 -5.79
CA GLY A 36 13.33 -18.57 -6.98
C GLY A 36 14.61 -17.81 -6.71
N ARG A 37 15.04 -17.04 -7.70
CA ARG A 37 16.24 -16.18 -7.64
C ARG A 37 15.88 -14.73 -7.88
N VAL A 38 16.35 -13.83 -7.02
CA VAL A 38 16.26 -12.38 -7.20
C VAL A 38 17.60 -11.83 -7.65
N SER A 39 17.61 -11.05 -8.73
CA SER A 39 18.81 -10.42 -9.27
C SER A 39 18.58 -8.93 -9.48
N HIS A 40 19.58 -8.13 -9.14
CA HIS A 40 19.55 -6.67 -9.29
C HIS A 40 20.60 -6.22 -10.30
N HIS A 41 20.17 -5.40 -11.26
CA HIS A 41 21.02 -4.84 -12.29
C HIS A 41 20.81 -3.32 -12.38
N ARG A 42 21.74 -2.67 -13.04
CA ARG A 42 21.67 -1.24 -13.34
C ARG A 42 22.08 -0.98 -14.78
N LEU A 43 21.23 -0.29 -15.55
CA LEU A 43 21.53 0.13 -16.91
C LEU A 43 22.50 1.33 -16.91
N ALA A 44 23.12 1.60 -18.06
CA ALA A 44 24.02 2.74 -18.24
C ALA A 44 23.36 4.11 -17.96
N ASN A 45 22.07 4.26 -18.28
CA ASN A 45 21.27 5.45 -17.98
C ASN A 45 20.88 5.58 -16.49
N GLY A 46 21.18 4.55 -15.68
CA GLY A 46 20.94 4.51 -14.26
C GLY A 46 19.63 3.86 -13.82
N LEU A 47 18.80 3.35 -14.75
CA LEU A 47 17.62 2.56 -14.41
C LEU A 47 18.05 1.30 -13.64
N ARG A 48 17.44 1.06 -12.51
CA ARG A 48 17.61 -0.17 -11.73
C ARG A 48 16.60 -1.20 -12.21
N VAL A 49 17.05 -2.43 -12.38
CA VAL A 49 16.22 -3.55 -12.84
C VAL A 49 16.32 -4.65 -11.79
N CYS A 50 15.17 -5.08 -11.30
CA CYS A 50 15.00 -6.25 -10.44
C CYS A 50 14.39 -7.38 -11.27
N THR A 51 14.98 -8.56 -11.26
CA THR A 51 14.41 -9.75 -11.89
C THR A 51 14.17 -10.82 -10.84
N ILE A 52 12.97 -11.39 -10.83
CA ILE A 52 12.53 -12.41 -9.89
C ILE A 52 12.18 -13.66 -10.70
N GLU A 53 13.08 -14.65 -10.64
CA GLU A 53 12.89 -15.94 -11.30
C GLU A 53 11.94 -16.81 -10.44
N ALA A 54 10.73 -17.04 -10.91
CA ALA A 54 9.74 -17.90 -10.28
C ALA A 54 9.30 -19.01 -11.28
N PRO A 55 10.13 -20.03 -11.52
CA PRO A 55 9.92 -20.99 -12.58
C PRO A 55 8.72 -21.92 -12.36
N HIS A 56 8.20 -21.95 -11.14
CA HIS A 56 7.02 -22.73 -10.75
C HIS A 56 5.69 -22.01 -11.06
N LEU A 57 5.73 -20.70 -11.37
CA LEU A 57 4.54 -19.91 -11.70
C LEU A 57 4.35 -19.83 -13.22
N HIS A 58 3.12 -19.55 -13.66
CA HIS A 58 2.76 -19.55 -15.07
C HIS A 58 2.53 -18.16 -15.66
N GLY A 59 2.35 -17.15 -14.80
CA GLY A 59 2.23 -15.75 -15.17
C GLY A 59 3.57 -15.02 -15.17
N ALA A 60 3.59 -13.78 -15.67
CA ALA A 60 4.67 -12.85 -15.50
C ALA A 60 4.10 -11.47 -15.15
N VAL A 61 4.85 -10.70 -14.37
CA VAL A 61 4.51 -9.32 -14.00
C VAL A 61 5.66 -8.41 -14.38
N VAL A 62 5.33 -7.30 -15.01
CA VAL A 62 6.22 -6.14 -15.20
C VAL A 62 5.69 -5.00 -14.37
N ALA A 63 6.48 -4.51 -13.42
CA ALA A 63 6.11 -3.41 -12.53
C ALA A 63 7.19 -2.32 -12.58
N LEU A 64 6.80 -1.10 -12.96
CA LEU A 64 7.67 0.07 -12.98
C LEU A 64 7.31 0.99 -11.82
N TYR A 65 8.20 1.08 -10.85
CA TYR A 65 8.08 1.97 -9.70
C TYR A 65 8.84 3.26 -9.97
N VAL A 66 8.18 4.39 -9.71
CA VAL A 66 8.71 5.74 -9.92
C VAL A 66 8.61 6.51 -8.61
N ARG A 67 9.65 7.26 -8.22
CA ARG A 67 9.56 8.22 -7.12
C ARG A 67 8.77 9.44 -7.59
N ALA A 68 7.48 9.28 -7.66
CA ALA A 68 6.49 10.29 -7.97
C ALA A 68 5.32 10.12 -7.00
N GLY A 69 4.54 11.15 -6.77
CA GLY A 69 3.43 11.12 -5.82
C GLY A 69 3.31 12.46 -5.11
N SER A 70 2.27 12.61 -4.29
CA SER A 70 1.95 13.89 -3.64
C SER A 70 3.11 14.43 -2.77
N ARG A 71 3.92 13.55 -2.20
CA ARG A 71 5.09 13.92 -1.39
C ARG A 71 6.18 14.69 -2.16
N TYR A 72 6.23 14.57 -3.48
CA TYR A 72 7.20 15.28 -4.34
C TYR A 72 6.62 16.57 -4.93
N GLU A 73 5.48 17.00 -4.45
CA GLU A 73 4.74 18.16 -4.92
C GLU A 73 4.82 19.32 -3.93
N GLY A 74 4.49 20.51 -4.39
CA GLY A 74 4.25 21.68 -3.57
C GLY A 74 2.77 22.06 -3.61
N ALA A 75 2.34 22.96 -2.77
CA ALA A 75 0.94 23.37 -2.66
C ALA A 75 0.30 23.76 -4.02
N THR A 76 1.10 24.32 -4.94
CA THR A 76 0.62 24.74 -6.26
C THR A 76 0.73 23.68 -7.34
N THR A 77 1.40 22.56 -7.07
CA THR A 77 1.59 21.44 -7.99
C THR A 77 0.97 20.16 -7.46
N ASN A 78 0.30 20.22 -6.30
CA ASN A 78 -0.39 19.09 -5.71
C ASN A 78 -1.51 18.60 -6.64
N GLY A 79 -1.50 17.30 -6.91
CA GLY A 79 -2.33 16.59 -7.88
C GLY A 79 -1.65 16.32 -9.22
N LEU A 80 -0.47 16.90 -9.53
CA LEU A 80 0.21 16.68 -10.81
C LEU A 80 0.70 15.25 -11.00
N SER A 81 1.11 14.54 -9.95
CA SER A 81 1.58 13.16 -10.11
C SER A 81 0.43 12.24 -10.51
N HIS A 82 -0.73 12.39 -9.87
CA HIS A 82 -1.95 11.68 -10.23
C HIS A 82 -2.42 12.07 -11.64
N PHE A 83 -2.44 13.36 -11.94
CA PHE A 83 -2.81 13.85 -13.27
C PHE A 83 -1.87 13.35 -14.38
N VAL A 84 -0.55 13.23 -14.11
CA VAL A 84 0.42 12.62 -15.04
C VAL A 84 0.12 11.13 -15.24
N GLU A 85 -0.29 10.41 -14.21
CA GLU A 85 -0.71 9.02 -14.33
C GLU A 85 -1.85 8.91 -15.35
N HIS A 86 -2.96 9.63 -15.17
CA HIS A 86 -4.08 9.68 -16.10
C HIS A 86 -3.63 10.03 -17.53
N MET A 87 -2.80 11.05 -17.67
CA MET A 87 -2.29 11.50 -18.96
C MET A 87 -1.39 10.47 -19.68
N LEU A 88 -0.72 9.57 -18.96
CA LEU A 88 0.05 8.48 -19.55
C LEU A 88 -0.86 7.46 -20.22
N PHE A 89 -2.06 7.20 -19.70
CA PHE A 89 -3.03 6.30 -20.34
C PHE A 89 -3.62 6.85 -21.63
N ARG A 90 -3.38 8.13 -21.99
CA ARG A 90 -3.77 8.70 -23.29
C ARG A 90 -2.87 8.26 -24.44
N GLY A 91 -1.81 7.52 -24.16
CA GLY A 91 -0.96 6.89 -25.15
C GLY A 91 0.35 7.62 -25.42
N CYS A 92 0.99 7.24 -26.50
CA CYS A 92 2.30 7.74 -26.93
C CYS A 92 2.37 7.84 -28.47
N ALA A 93 3.52 8.22 -29.00
CA ALA A 93 3.71 8.36 -30.44
C ALA A 93 3.37 7.08 -31.23
N GLN A 94 3.65 5.87 -30.65
CA GLN A 94 3.37 4.58 -31.26
C GLN A 94 1.91 4.16 -31.09
N TYR A 95 1.29 4.54 -29.97
CA TYR A 95 -0.10 4.24 -29.63
C TYR A 95 -0.82 5.57 -29.37
N PRO A 96 -1.46 6.17 -30.40
CA PRO A 96 -1.82 7.59 -30.38
C PRO A 96 -2.99 7.96 -29.45
N ASN A 97 -3.68 6.98 -28.88
CA ASN A 97 -4.78 7.20 -27.95
C ASN A 97 -4.92 6.01 -26.98
N SER A 98 -5.78 6.15 -25.97
CA SER A 98 -6.04 5.13 -24.95
C SER A 98 -6.54 3.81 -25.54
N PHE A 99 -7.41 3.85 -26.55
CA PHE A 99 -7.92 2.64 -27.20
C PHE A 99 -6.78 1.85 -27.87
N ALA A 100 -5.91 2.51 -28.63
CA ALA A 100 -4.79 1.87 -29.32
C ALA A 100 -3.77 1.29 -28.30
N LEU A 101 -3.52 2.01 -27.20
CA LEU A 101 -2.65 1.55 -26.11
C LEU A 101 -3.23 0.32 -25.42
N ASN A 102 -4.47 0.41 -24.94
CA ASN A 102 -5.13 -0.69 -24.22
C ASN A 102 -5.26 -1.93 -25.11
N ARG A 103 -5.69 -1.77 -26.36
CA ARG A 103 -5.76 -2.87 -27.32
C ARG A 103 -4.42 -3.57 -27.50
N ALA A 104 -3.32 -2.81 -27.64
CA ALA A 104 -1.99 -3.39 -27.80
C ALA A 104 -1.54 -4.22 -26.57
N ILE A 105 -1.98 -3.85 -25.37
CA ILE A 105 -1.72 -4.57 -24.13
C ILE A 105 -2.65 -5.78 -23.99
N GLU A 106 -3.95 -5.60 -24.24
CA GLU A 106 -4.96 -6.65 -24.14
C GLU A 106 -4.75 -7.80 -25.16
N GLU A 107 -4.27 -7.49 -26.37
CA GLU A 107 -3.86 -8.49 -27.37
C GLU A 107 -2.73 -9.41 -26.86
N ARG A 108 -2.04 -9.02 -25.78
CA ARG A 108 -1.01 -9.79 -25.07
C ARG A 108 -1.51 -10.35 -23.75
N CYS A 109 -2.83 -10.45 -23.60
CA CYS A 109 -3.49 -10.94 -22.37
C CYS A 109 -3.09 -10.16 -21.11
N GLY A 110 -2.74 -8.86 -21.26
CA GLY A 110 -2.38 -7.98 -20.15
C GLY A 110 -3.41 -6.88 -19.93
N MET A 111 -3.29 -6.25 -18.79
CA MET A 111 -3.97 -5.00 -18.45
C MET A 111 -2.94 -4.09 -17.79
N LEU A 112 -2.84 -2.84 -18.27
CA LEU A 112 -1.99 -1.84 -17.62
C LEU A 112 -2.77 -1.22 -16.46
N ILE A 113 -2.19 -1.32 -15.28
CA ILE A 113 -2.70 -0.68 -14.07
C ILE A 113 -1.74 0.45 -13.70
N GLY A 114 -2.28 1.62 -13.40
CA GLY A 114 -1.58 2.74 -12.77
C GLY A 114 -2.04 2.90 -11.32
N GLU A 115 -1.14 3.34 -10.49
CA GLU A 115 -1.41 3.69 -9.11
C GLU A 115 -0.51 4.86 -8.71
N THR A 116 -1.10 5.90 -8.18
CA THR A 116 -0.34 7.01 -7.59
C THR A 116 -0.54 7.03 -6.08
N GLY A 117 0.54 6.72 -5.37
CA GLY A 117 0.61 6.88 -3.92
C GLY A 117 1.25 8.20 -3.49
N ARG A 118 1.57 8.30 -2.21
CA ARG A 118 2.26 9.49 -1.69
C ARG A 118 3.76 9.47 -2.00
N ASP A 119 4.41 8.32 -1.87
CA ASP A 119 5.86 8.16 -2.03
C ASP A 119 6.30 7.65 -3.41
N TYR A 120 5.39 7.01 -4.14
CA TYR A 120 5.69 6.43 -5.45
C TYR A 120 4.45 6.39 -6.34
N SER A 121 4.70 6.27 -7.65
CA SER A 121 3.70 5.80 -8.61
C SER A 121 4.15 4.46 -9.17
N LEU A 122 3.19 3.58 -9.43
CA LEU A 122 3.36 2.24 -9.98
C LEU A 122 2.66 2.15 -11.34
N TYR A 123 3.32 1.50 -12.29
CA TYR A 123 2.72 1.09 -13.56
C TYR A 123 3.01 -0.39 -13.75
N GLN A 124 1.97 -1.19 -13.80
CA GLN A 124 2.09 -2.64 -13.75
C GLN A 124 1.28 -3.32 -14.85
N VAL A 125 1.84 -4.38 -15.41
CA VAL A 125 1.17 -5.29 -16.34
C VAL A 125 1.39 -6.72 -15.89
N SER A 126 0.29 -7.46 -15.67
CA SER A 126 0.29 -8.89 -15.45
C SER A 126 -0.08 -9.58 -16.76
N LEU A 127 0.71 -10.55 -17.21
CA LEU A 127 0.62 -11.11 -18.57
C LEU A 127 1.16 -12.55 -18.66
N HIS A 128 0.99 -13.16 -19.85
CA HIS A 128 1.64 -14.43 -20.13
C HIS A 128 3.15 -14.22 -20.44
N PRO A 129 4.06 -15.06 -19.92
CA PRO A 129 5.51 -14.88 -20.07
C PRO A 129 6.02 -14.78 -21.52
N ARG A 130 5.30 -15.39 -22.48
CA ARG A 130 5.66 -15.30 -23.92
C ARG A 130 5.53 -13.88 -24.47
N ASP A 131 4.67 -13.05 -23.87
CA ASP A 131 4.36 -11.70 -24.33
C ASP A 131 5.15 -10.62 -23.60
N LEU A 132 6.03 -11.02 -22.68
CA LEU A 132 6.85 -10.12 -21.87
C LEU A 132 7.63 -9.11 -22.70
N GLY A 133 8.22 -9.53 -23.82
CA GLY A 133 8.99 -8.64 -24.70
C GLY A 133 8.14 -7.51 -25.28
N GLY A 134 6.94 -7.85 -25.74
CA GLY A 134 6.00 -6.85 -26.28
C GLY A 134 5.50 -5.88 -25.22
N ALA A 135 5.21 -6.35 -24.01
CA ALA A 135 4.80 -5.48 -22.91
C ALA A 135 5.93 -4.50 -22.50
N LEU A 136 7.17 -4.99 -22.44
CA LEU A 136 8.33 -4.13 -22.17
C LEU A 136 8.54 -3.07 -23.25
N ASP A 137 8.32 -3.40 -24.54
CA ASP A 137 8.43 -2.44 -25.64
C ASP A 137 7.31 -1.38 -25.54
N ILE A 138 6.06 -1.78 -25.27
CA ILE A 138 4.93 -0.85 -25.10
C ILE A 138 5.21 0.13 -23.94
N LEU A 139 5.61 -0.40 -22.78
CA LEU A 139 5.95 0.45 -21.64
C LEU A 139 7.14 1.35 -21.95
N GLY A 140 8.17 0.84 -22.64
CA GLY A 140 9.32 1.63 -23.05
C GLY A 140 8.91 2.83 -23.93
N ASP A 141 8.06 2.61 -24.95
CA ASP A 141 7.55 3.65 -25.84
C ASP A 141 6.70 4.66 -25.07
N LEU A 142 5.83 4.17 -24.17
CA LEU A 142 4.97 5.02 -23.35
C LEU A 142 5.77 6.00 -22.48
N PHE A 143 6.80 5.52 -21.79
CA PHE A 143 7.63 6.37 -20.91
C PHE A 143 8.68 7.19 -21.68
N LEU A 144 9.05 6.80 -22.90
CA LEU A 144 10.00 7.53 -23.71
C LEU A 144 9.35 8.76 -24.37
N ALA A 145 8.15 8.61 -24.90
CA ALA A 145 7.50 9.64 -25.73
C ALA A 145 5.97 9.70 -25.49
N PRO A 146 5.51 9.96 -24.24
CA PRO A 146 4.08 10.10 -23.96
C PRO A 146 3.48 11.27 -24.74
N SER A 147 2.26 11.09 -25.24
CA SER A 147 1.56 12.10 -26.07
C SER A 147 1.07 13.27 -25.22
N PHE A 148 0.56 13.01 -24.03
CA PHE A 148 -0.17 13.96 -23.19
C PHE A 148 -1.25 14.71 -24.00
N SER A 149 -2.01 13.97 -24.80
CA SER A 149 -3.18 14.44 -25.57
C SER A 149 -4.42 14.50 -24.66
N ASP A 150 -5.48 15.12 -25.16
CA ASP A 150 -6.81 15.12 -24.54
C ASP A 150 -6.83 15.65 -23.08
N LEU A 151 -5.99 16.65 -22.79
CA LEU A 151 -5.82 17.23 -21.45
C LEU A 151 -7.14 17.69 -20.83
N ASP A 152 -8.04 18.29 -21.62
CA ASP A 152 -9.31 18.81 -21.09
C ASP A 152 -10.29 17.68 -20.76
N LEU A 153 -10.24 16.58 -21.50
CA LEU A 153 -11.02 15.39 -21.20
C LEU A 153 -10.53 14.74 -19.88
N GLU A 154 -9.21 14.56 -19.72
CA GLU A 154 -8.66 14.03 -18.47
C GLU A 154 -8.92 14.95 -17.29
N ARG A 155 -8.84 16.25 -17.50
CA ARG A 155 -9.20 17.21 -16.46
C ARG A 155 -10.63 17.01 -15.98
N ALA A 156 -11.58 16.81 -16.90
CA ALA A 156 -12.98 16.56 -16.54
C ALA A 156 -13.13 15.28 -15.72
N ILE A 157 -12.45 14.19 -16.11
CA ILE A 157 -12.48 12.90 -15.41
C ILE A 157 -11.91 13.04 -13.99
N VAL A 158 -10.73 13.65 -13.84
CA VAL A 158 -10.12 13.84 -12.52
C VAL A 158 -10.95 14.78 -11.62
N LEU A 159 -11.60 15.80 -12.21
CA LEU A 159 -12.52 16.65 -11.44
C LEU A 159 -13.77 15.91 -11.00
N GLU A 160 -14.26 14.94 -11.78
CA GLU A 160 -15.37 14.07 -11.39
C GLU A 160 -14.94 13.11 -10.26
N GLU A 161 -13.75 12.50 -10.36
CA GLU A 161 -13.18 11.67 -9.29
C GLU A 161 -13.04 12.43 -7.96
N ILE A 162 -12.60 13.68 -8.01
CA ILE A 162 -12.48 14.52 -6.80
C ILE A 162 -13.83 14.72 -6.10
N LEU A 163 -14.97 14.64 -6.81
CA LEU A 163 -16.29 14.80 -6.17
C LEU A 163 -16.59 13.70 -5.15
N ASP A 164 -16.01 12.51 -5.29
CA ASP A 164 -16.15 11.42 -4.33
C ASP A 164 -15.60 11.78 -2.94
N ASP A 165 -14.69 12.75 -2.87
CA ASP A 165 -14.14 13.26 -1.61
C ASP A 165 -15.08 14.26 -0.89
N PHE A 166 -16.21 14.64 -1.51
CA PHE A 166 -17.11 15.66 -1.01
C PHE A 166 -18.57 15.15 -0.93
N ASP A 167 -19.29 15.66 0.04
CA ASP A 167 -20.72 15.43 0.11
C ASP A 167 -21.51 16.39 -0.80
N GLU A 168 -22.82 16.18 -0.92
CA GLU A 168 -23.73 17.00 -1.73
C GLU A 168 -23.72 18.51 -1.35
N ARG A 169 -23.21 18.85 -0.18
CA ARG A 169 -23.06 20.25 0.30
C ARG A 169 -21.66 20.80 0.06
N GLY A 170 -20.80 20.06 -0.63
CA GLY A 170 -19.41 20.44 -0.90
C GLY A 170 -18.51 20.38 0.33
N ARG A 171 -18.85 19.61 1.35
CA ARG A 171 -17.99 19.38 2.52
C ARG A 171 -17.11 18.17 2.25
N ARG A 172 -15.83 18.32 2.52
CA ARG A 172 -14.88 17.22 2.38
C ARG A 172 -15.16 16.13 3.41
N ILE A 173 -15.33 14.91 2.95
CA ILE A 173 -15.73 13.75 3.76
C ILE A 173 -14.73 12.58 3.72
N ASN A 174 -13.71 12.65 2.86
CA ASN A 174 -12.65 11.63 2.82
C ASN A 174 -11.86 11.65 4.13
N THR A 175 -12.07 10.63 4.97
CA THR A 175 -11.49 10.53 6.32
C THR A 175 -9.97 10.39 6.27
N ASP A 176 -9.42 9.63 5.30
CA ASP A 176 -7.98 9.42 5.15
C ASP A 176 -7.24 10.74 4.85
N ASP A 177 -7.72 11.48 3.87
CA ASP A 177 -7.13 12.75 3.50
C ASP A 177 -7.23 13.78 4.62
N LEU A 178 -8.37 13.86 5.31
CA LEU A 178 -8.57 14.76 6.45
C LEU A 178 -7.62 14.41 7.59
N ALA A 179 -7.46 13.13 7.89
CA ALA A 179 -6.61 12.67 8.98
C ALA A 179 -5.11 12.88 8.66
N ARG A 180 -4.68 12.61 7.43
CA ARG A 180 -3.29 12.85 7.01
C ARG A 180 -2.96 14.34 6.92
N GLU A 181 -3.89 15.16 6.44
CA GLU A 181 -3.72 16.62 6.46
C GLU A 181 -3.57 17.15 7.89
N ALA A 182 -4.36 16.65 8.83
CA ALA A 182 -4.24 17.00 10.24
C ALA A 182 -2.93 16.49 10.86
N LEU A 183 -2.50 15.26 10.51
CA LEU A 183 -1.26 14.68 11.01
C LEU A 183 -0.02 15.43 10.51
N TRP A 184 -0.01 15.81 9.23
CA TRP A 184 1.12 16.42 8.54
C TRP A 184 0.77 17.78 7.93
N SER A 185 0.11 18.62 8.72
CA SER A 185 -0.32 19.95 8.28
C SER A 185 0.82 20.76 7.67
N GLY A 186 0.59 21.24 6.44
CA GLY A 186 1.59 22.01 5.68
C GLY A 186 2.73 21.17 5.07
N HIS A 187 2.76 19.88 5.29
CA HIS A 187 3.76 18.97 4.70
C HIS A 187 3.15 18.19 3.53
N PRO A 188 3.93 17.88 2.44
CA PRO A 188 3.39 17.17 1.28
C PRO A 188 2.82 15.77 1.55
N LEU A 189 3.21 15.10 2.62
CA LEU A 189 2.57 13.84 3.04
C LEU A 189 1.09 14.01 3.44
N GLY A 190 0.71 15.20 3.88
CA GLY A 190 -0.68 15.55 4.20
C GLY A 190 -1.48 16.03 2.98
N PHE A 191 -0.89 16.13 1.80
CA PHE A 191 -1.60 16.53 0.60
C PHE A 191 -2.48 15.38 0.06
N PRO A 192 -3.70 15.67 -0.42
CA PRO A 192 -4.50 14.69 -1.14
C PRO A 192 -3.76 14.25 -2.41
N ILE A 193 -3.92 12.98 -2.78
CA ILE A 193 -3.25 12.42 -3.96
C ILE A 193 -3.85 13.04 -5.23
N THR A 194 -5.17 13.16 -5.30
CA THR A 194 -5.92 13.77 -6.41
C THR A 194 -5.60 15.26 -6.58
N GLY A 195 -5.16 15.90 -5.49
CA GLY A 195 -4.94 17.34 -5.43
C GLY A 195 -6.24 18.15 -5.32
N PRO A 196 -6.15 19.45 -4.98
CA PRO A 196 -7.33 20.29 -4.89
C PRO A 196 -7.83 20.72 -6.28
N GLU A 197 -9.14 20.78 -6.45
CA GLU A 197 -9.84 21.17 -7.68
C GLU A 197 -9.22 22.42 -8.36
N ARG A 198 -8.89 23.47 -7.57
CA ARG A 198 -8.27 24.70 -8.08
C ARG A 198 -6.93 24.48 -8.80
N ASN A 199 -6.20 23.42 -8.45
CA ASN A 199 -4.95 23.06 -9.11
C ASN A 199 -5.24 22.35 -10.43
N ILE A 200 -6.12 21.34 -10.40
CA ILE A 200 -6.49 20.55 -11.58
C ILE A 200 -7.05 21.44 -12.69
N ARG A 201 -7.92 22.40 -12.34
CA ARG A 201 -8.49 23.34 -13.32
C ARG A 201 -7.46 24.18 -14.07
N ARG A 202 -6.30 24.45 -13.50
CA ARG A 202 -5.30 25.33 -14.09
C ARG A 202 -4.10 24.62 -14.70
N PHE A 203 -3.92 23.31 -14.48
CA PHE A 203 -2.79 22.59 -15.05
C PHE A 203 -2.79 22.67 -16.57
N SER A 204 -1.67 23.11 -17.12
CA SER A 204 -1.42 23.14 -18.55
C SER A 204 -0.62 21.91 -18.99
N ARG A 205 -0.62 21.63 -20.29
CA ARG A 205 0.25 20.61 -20.86
C ARG A 205 1.73 20.86 -20.55
N ALA A 206 2.15 22.11 -20.47
CA ALA A 206 3.52 22.48 -20.08
C ALA A 206 3.85 22.07 -18.62
N ASP A 207 2.87 22.17 -17.72
CA ASP A 207 3.03 21.74 -16.32
C ASP A 207 3.16 20.22 -16.24
N VAL A 208 2.33 19.46 -16.95
CA VAL A 208 2.39 18.00 -17.06
C VAL A 208 3.77 17.56 -17.58
N VAL A 209 4.21 18.10 -18.72
CA VAL A 209 5.50 17.77 -19.33
C VAL A 209 6.67 18.11 -18.40
N ARG A 210 6.62 19.26 -17.73
CA ARG A 210 7.67 19.68 -16.77
C ARG A 210 7.73 18.74 -15.59
N HIS A 211 6.57 18.36 -15.02
CA HIS A 211 6.47 17.43 -13.89
C HIS A 211 6.96 16.04 -14.28
N PHE A 212 6.51 15.52 -15.41
CA PHE A 212 6.97 14.24 -15.97
C PHE A 212 8.49 14.25 -16.15
N ARG A 213 9.07 15.22 -16.84
CA ARG A 213 10.52 15.31 -17.05
C ARG A 213 11.32 15.39 -15.76
N ARG A 214 10.74 16.00 -14.71
CA ARG A 214 11.38 16.11 -13.40
C ARG A 214 11.42 14.77 -12.67
N LEU A 215 10.34 13.98 -12.72
CA LEU A 215 10.16 12.79 -11.88
C LEU A 215 10.49 11.49 -12.62
N TYR A 216 10.21 11.39 -13.92
CA TYR A 216 10.26 10.15 -14.68
C TYR A 216 11.61 9.93 -15.39
N GLY A 217 12.70 10.25 -14.71
CA GLY A 217 14.06 9.92 -15.18
C GLY A 217 14.52 8.54 -14.69
N ALA A 218 15.32 7.84 -15.50
CA ALA A 218 15.75 6.46 -15.24
C ALA A 218 16.37 6.24 -13.84
N ARG A 219 17.12 7.22 -13.30
CA ARG A 219 17.71 7.14 -11.94
C ARG A 219 16.68 7.22 -10.82
N ASN A 220 15.46 7.66 -11.14
CA ASN A 220 14.37 7.82 -10.20
C ASN A 220 13.38 6.64 -10.24
N MET A 221 13.70 5.59 -11.00
CA MET A 221 12.86 4.44 -11.28
C MET A 221 13.51 3.11 -10.89
N VAL A 222 12.65 2.11 -10.69
CA VAL A 222 12.99 0.69 -10.61
C VAL A 222 12.01 -0.08 -11.47
N LEU A 223 12.51 -0.85 -12.43
CA LEU A 223 11.73 -1.81 -13.17
C LEU A 223 11.90 -3.19 -12.55
N CYS A 224 10.80 -3.82 -12.18
CA CYS A 224 10.76 -5.18 -11.66
C CYS A 224 10.09 -6.11 -12.67
N VAL A 225 10.64 -7.29 -12.86
CA VAL A 225 10.05 -8.33 -13.71
C VAL A 225 10.07 -9.63 -12.92
N ALA A 226 8.90 -10.21 -12.68
CA ALA A 226 8.72 -11.47 -11.96
C ALA A 226 8.05 -12.52 -12.85
N GLY A 227 8.38 -13.80 -12.64
CA GLY A 227 7.77 -14.93 -13.35
C GLY A 227 8.78 -15.99 -13.77
N PRO A 228 8.40 -16.94 -14.65
CA PRO A 228 9.30 -17.95 -15.21
C PRO A 228 10.21 -17.33 -16.29
N VAL A 229 11.07 -16.40 -15.87
CA VAL A 229 11.89 -15.55 -16.73
C VAL A 229 13.37 -15.84 -16.58
N ARG A 230 14.16 -15.53 -17.59
CA ARG A 230 15.62 -15.63 -17.58
C ARG A 230 16.21 -14.21 -17.43
N PRO A 231 16.95 -13.89 -16.37
CA PRO A 231 17.46 -12.55 -16.10
C PRO A 231 18.25 -11.92 -17.26
N ALA A 232 19.09 -12.71 -17.93
CA ALA A 232 19.88 -12.21 -19.07
C ALA A 232 18.98 -11.79 -20.25
N ALA A 233 17.93 -12.54 -20.55
CA ALA A 233 16.98 -12.22 -21.62
C ALA A 233 16.15 -10.97 -21.26
N VAL A 234 15.62 -10.92 -20.02
CA VAL A 234 14.93 -9.74 -19.52
C VAL A 234 15.81 -8.50 -19.62
N LEU A 235 17.06 -8.59 -19.16
CA LEU A 235 17.97 -7.45 -19.17
C LEU A 235 18.27 -6.94 -20.58
N ALA A 236 18.40 -7.86 -21.57
CA ALA A 236 18.58 -7.48 -22.98
C ALA A 236 17.35 -6.73 -23.52
N GLN A 237 16.15 -7.22 -23.23
CA GLN A 237 14.89 -6.56 -23.64
C GLN A 237 14.72 -5.20 -22.95
N VAL A 238 14.97 -5.12 -21.63
CA VAL A 238 14.90 -3.86 -20.89
C VAL A 238 15.91 -2.83 -21.41
N ARG A 239 17.12 -3.25 -21.78
CA ARG A 239 18.08 -2.34 -22.42
C ARG A 239 17.57 -1.77 -23.73
N ARG A 240 16.92 -2.58 -24.54
CA ARG A 240 16.31 -2.15 -25.82
C ARG A 240 15.20 -1.14 -25.58
N ALA A 241 14.24 -1.48 -24.70
CA ALA A 241 13.04 -0.69 -24.47
C ALA A 241 13.31 0.60 -23.68
N PHE A 242 14.11 0.51 -22.61
CA PHE A 242 14.31 1.60 -21.64
C PHE A 242 15.69 2.26 -21.68
N GLY A 243 16.63 1.75 -22.50
CA GLY A 243 18.01 2.26 -22.54
C GLY A 243 18.11 3.72 -22.99
N ARG A 244 17.15 4.22 -23.76
CA ARG A 244 17.10 5.60 -24.26
C ARG A 244 16.40 6.57 -23.30
N LEU A 245 15.80 6.09 -22.20
CA LEU A 245 15.21 6.99 -21.21
C LEU A 245 16.25 7.97 -20.65
N PRO A 246 15.91 9.26 -20.51
CA PRO A 246 16.78 10.24 -19.90
C PRO A 246 17.18 9.79 -18.48
N PRO A 247 18.44 9.98 -18.07
CA PRO A 247 18.90 9.54 -16.75
C PRO A 247 18.18 10.27 -15.62
N GLY A 248 17.87 11.54 -15.78
CA GLY A 248 17.23 12.35 -14.74
C GLY A 248 18.02 12.43 -13.43
N ARG A 249 17.37 12.85 -12.36
CA ARG A 249 17.95 12.93 -11.01
C ARG A 249 17.21 11.99 -10.07
N ARG A 250 17.92 11.36 -9.14
CA ARG A 250 17.30 10.65 -8.02
C ARG A 250 16.79 11.69 -7.01
N LEU A 251 15.48 11.73 -6.81
CA LEU A 251 14.87 12.66 -5.86
C LEU A 251 14.94 12.10 -4.45
N ARG A 252 15.00 13.02 -3.50
CA ARG A 252 14.84 12.73 -2.06
C ARG A 252 13.57 13.40 -1.59
N PRO A 253 12.67 12.67 -0.92
CA PRO A 253 11.49 13.29 -0.33
C PRO A 253 11.87 14.17 0.85
N LEU A 254 11.03 15.12 1.19
CA LEU A 254 11.13 15.86 2.44
C LEU A 254 10.91 14.89 3.61
N PRO A 255 11.73 14.95 4.69
CA PRO A 255 11.50 14.12 5.87
C PRO A 255 10.17 14.52 6.55
N PRO A 256 9.44 13.54 7.13
CA PRO A 256 8.19 13.82 7.81
C PRO A 256 8.42 14.71 9.04
N PRO A 257 7.45 15.56 9.42
CA PRO A 257 7.51 16.30 10.68
C PRO A 257 7.62 15.33 11.86
N ALA A 258 8.45 15.67 12.85
CA ALA A 258 8.63 14.84 14.04
C ALA A 258 7.42 14.84 14.98
N ARG A 259 6.55 15.84 14.86
CA ARG A 259 5.36 16.03 15.71
C ARG A 259 4.15 16.34 14.86
N VAL A 260 2.97 15.99 15.37
CA VAL A 260 1.68 16.41 14.81
C VAL A 260 1.55 17.94 14.93
N ASN A 261 1.32 18.58 13.81
CA ASN A 261 1.24 20.06 13.73
C ASN A 261 -0.20 20.57 13.54
N GLY A 262 -1.13 19.72 13.15
CA GLY A 262 -2.53 20.06 12.92
C GLY A 262 -3.46 19.73 14.10
N PRO A 263 -4.76 19.87 13.93
CA PRO A 263 -5.76 19.51 14.93
C PRO A 263 -5.72 18.00 15.20
N ARG A 264 -5.66 17.60 16.47
CA ARG A 264 -5.61 16.18 16.86
C ARG A 264 -6.98 15.51 16.79
N PHE A 265 -8.03 16.29 16.80
CA PHE A 265 -9.40 15.82 16.61
C PHE A 265 -10.14 16.73 15.64
N GLN A 266 -10.79 16.12 14.66
CA GLN A 266 -11.62 16.84 13.68
C GLN A 266 -12.93 16.08 13.52
N SER A 267 -14.06 16.81 13.50
CA SER A 267 -15.36 16.24 13.20
C SER A 267 -16.02 17.00 12.06
N VAL A 268 -16.34 16.28 11.01
CA VAL A 268 -17.05 16.80 9.83
C VAL A 268 -18.46 16.24 9.83
N ARG A 269 -19.45 17.15 9.86
CA ARG A 269 -20.85 16.73 9.75
C ARG A 269 -21.19 16.42 8.30
N SER A 270 -21.66 15.22 8.05
CA SER A 270 -22.25 14.79 6.78
C SER A 270 -23.67 14.23 7.00
N ASP A 271 -24.41 14.01 5.93
CA ASP A 271 -25.77 13.44 6.00
C ASP A 271 -25.75 11.90 5.90
N SER A 272 -24.57 11.28 6.05
CA SER A 272 -24.41 9.82 6.09
C SER A 272 -25.18 9.20 7.27
N ALA A 273 -25.78 8.05 7.03
CA ALA A 273 -26.50 7.28 8.07
C ALA A 273 -25.54 6.71 9.14
N GLN A 274 -24.28 6.49 8.78
CA GLN A 274 -23.22 6.02 9.69
C GLN A 274 -22.24 7.14 9.98
N ALA A 275 -21.59 7.06 11.14
CA ALA A 275 -20.45 7.85 11.49
C ALA A 275 -19.18 7.03 11.24
N GLU A 276 -18.32 7.53 10.39
CA GLU A 276 -16.97 6.99 10.17
C GLU A 276 -16.00 7.59 11.18
N ILE A 277 -15.12 6.77 11.71
CA ILE A 277 -14.02 7.18 12.57
C ILE A 277 -12.73 6.62 12.02
N GLN A 278 -11.74 7.49 11.84
CA GLN A 278 -10.37 7.11 11.53
C GLN A 278 -9.43 7.64 12.59
N ILE A 279 -8.60 6.75 13.14
CA ILE A 279 -7.57 7.07 14.12
C ILE A 279 -6.22 6.76 13.50
N LEU A 280 -5.38 7.76 13.33
CA LEU A 280 -4.02 7.62 12.81
C LEU A 280 -2.99 7.85 13.92
N PHE A 281 -1.98 7.00 13.96
CA PHE A 281 -0.77 7.23 14.76
C PHE A 281 0.44 7.35 13.83
N HIS A 282 1.23 8.40 14.03
CA HIS A 282 2.55 8.50 13.41
C HIS A 282 3.46 7.41 13.99
N ALA A 283 3.77 6.40 13.19
CA ALA A 283 4.44 5.19 13.62
C ALA A 283 5.92 5.15 13.18
N LEU A 284 6.51 3.95 13.08
CA LEU A 284 7.94 3.76 12.90
C LEU A 284 8.28 3.46 11.45
N ALA A 285 9.37 4.03 10.95
CA ALA A 285 9.93 3.64 9.66
C ALA A 285 10.32 2.15 9.63
N ASP A 286 10.32 1.52 8.45
CA ASP A 286 10.76 0.12 8.29
C ASP A 286 12.18 -0.12 8.80
N GLN A 287 13.07 0.89 8.70
CA GLN A 287 14.45 0.82 9.17
C GLN A 287 14.60 0.91 10.69
N ASP A 288 13.57 1.35 11.41
CA ASP A 288 13.59 1.45 12.86
C ASP A 288 13.79 0.06 13.50
N PRO A 289 14.60 -0.08 14.56
CA PRO A 289 14.77 -1.34 15.27
C PRO A 289 13.45 -1.93 15.80
N GLY A 290 12.49 -1.08 16.19
CA GLY A 290 11.18 -1.47 16.69
C GLY A 290 10.17 -1.89 15.61
N SER A 291 10.49 -1.77 14.31
CA SER A 291 9.54 -2.04 13.22
C SER A 291 9.00 -3.48 13.24
N ALA A 292 9.82 -4.47 13.57
CA ALA A 292 9.38 -5.85 13.70
C ALA A 292 8.37 -6.04 14.86
N ALA A 293 8.59 -5.37 16.00
CA ALA A 293 7.66 -5.41 17.12
C ALA A 293 6.34 -4.69 16.78
N LEU A 294 6.40 -3.62 15.97
CA LEU A 294 5.19 -2.93 15.49
C LEU A 294 4.36 -3.83 14.56
N ILE A 295 5.00 -4.60 13.68
CA ILE A 295 4.30 -5.60 12.84
C ILE A 295 3.60 -6.65 13.71
N VAL A 296 4.28 -7.15 14.75
CA VAL A 296 3.67 -8.16 15.65
C VAL A 296 2.56 -7.53 16.49
N LEU A 297 2.72 -6.29 16.96
CA LEU A 297 1.68 -5.55 17.67
C LEU A 297 0.41 -5.46 16.84
N LEU A 298 0.52 -5.05 15.55
CA LEU A 298 -0.63 -4.99 14.66
C LEU A 298 -1.32 -6.35 14.56
N ARG A 299 -0.57 -7.43 14.38
CA ARG A 299 -1.14 -8.78 14.25
C ARG A 299 -1.78 -9.31 15.53
N VAL A 300 -1.34 -8.86 16.69
CA VAL A 300 -2.01 -9.12 17.97
C VAL A 300 -3.32 -8.33 18.05
N LEU A 301 -3.30 -7.07 17.61
CA LEU A 301 -4.46 -6.19 17.65
C LEU A 301 -5.53 -6.62 16.65
N ASP A 302 -5.12 -6.79 15.38
CA ASP A 302 -6.00 -7.09 14.24
C ASP A 302 -5.30 -7.96 13.19
N ASP A 303 -5.62 -9.25 13.19
CA ASP A 303 -5.16 -10.24 12.22
C ASP A 303 -6.22 -11.34 12.02
N GLY A 304 -7.46 -10.90 11.80
CA GLY A 304 -8.62 -11.75 11.58
C GLY A 304 -9.65 -11.69 12.71
N MET A 305 -10.79 -12.33 12.48
CA MET A 305 -12.01 -12.17 13.31
C MET A 305 -11.84 -12.58 14.78
N SER A 306 -10.87 -13.44 15.11
CA SER A 306 -10.60 -13.87 16.49
C SER A 306 -9.57 -12.99 17.22
N THR A 307 -9.20 -11.84 16.66
CA THR A 307 -8.31 -10.88 17.31
C THR A 307 -9.08 -9.87 18.16
N PRO A 308 -8.45 -9.29 19.19
CA PRO A 308 -9.14 -8.44 20.16
C PRO A 308 -9.94 -7.30 19.56
N LEU A 309 -9.45 -6.65 18.49
CA LEU A 309 -10.13 -5.51 17.90
C LEU A 309 -11.47 -5.93 17.28
N HIS A 310 -11.43 -6.91 16.36
CA HIS A 310 -12.66 -7.39 15.71
C HIS A 310 -13.62 -8.03 16.73
N TYR A 311 -13.12 -8.94 17.56
CA TYR A 311 -13.94 -9.68 18.49
C TYR A 311 -14.69 -8.76 19.49
N ARG A 312 -14.00 -7.80 20.11
CA ARG A 312 -14.62 -6.93 21.12
C ARG A 312 -15.56 -5.91 20.49
N VAL A 313 -15.21 -5.37 19.33
CA VAL A 313 -16.00 -4.31 18.68
C VAL A 313 -17.21 -4.89 17.93
N CYS A 314 -16.98 -5.93 17.12
CA CYS A 314 -18.02 -6.48 16.24
C CYS A 314 -18.82 -7.60 16.92
N ASP A 315 -18.15 -8.67 17.38
CA ASP A 315 -18.84 -9.88 17.83
C ASP A 315 -19.41 -9.74 19.24
N GLN A 316 -18.59 -9.25 20.18
CA GLN A 316 -18.97 -9.20 21.61
C GLN A 316 -19.96 -8.07 21.92
N LYS A 317 -19.73 -6.88 21.33
CA LYS A 317 -20.48 -5.65 21.66
C LYS A 317 -21.37 -5.16 20.54
N GLY A 318 -21.23 -5.67 19.33
CA GLY A 318 -22.04 -5.26 18.17
C GLY A 318 -22.03 -3.76 17.92
N LEU A 319 -20.88 -3.11 18.12
CA LEU A 319 -20.76 -1.66 17.99
C LEU A 319 -20.67 -1.25 16.53
N ALA A 320 -19.93 -2.00 15.71
CA ALA A 320 -19.74 -1.79 14.30
C ALA A 320 -19.87 -3.11 13.54
N TYR A 321 -20.17 -3.03 12.24
CA TYR A 321 -20.12 -4.19 11.36
C TYR A 321 -18.69 -4.55 11.00
N HIS A 322 -17.84 -3.54 10.87
CA HIS A 322 -16.42 -3.68 10.50
C HIS A 322 -15.56 -2.72 11.32
N VAL A 323 -14.42 -3.22 11.73
CA VAL A 323 -13.31 -2.44 12.28
C VAL A 323 -12.02 -3.05 11.77
N SER A 324 -11.06 -2.22 11.38
CA SER A 324 -9.76 -2.69 10.92
C SER A 324 -8.63 -1.88 11.49
N ALA A 325 -7.47 -2.51 11.59
CA ALA A 325 -6.22 -1.82 11.86
C ALA A 325 -5.18 -2.22 10.80
N ALA A 326 -4.41 -1.25 10.32
CA ALA A 326 -3.41 -1.45 9.27
C ALA A 326 -2.13 -0.66 9.55
N LEU A 327 -1.04 -1.08 8.91
CA LEU A 327 0.18 -0.27 8.80
C LEU A 327 0.29 0.22 7.36
N ASP A 328 0.38 1.55 7.18
CA ASP A 328 0.73 2.17 5.90
C ASP A 328 2.23 2.54 5.91
N PRO A 329 3.10 1.74 5.26
CA PRO A 329 4.52 2.00 5.21
C PRO A 329 4.86 3.07 4.16
N LEU A 330 5.56 4.10 4.60
CA LEU A 330 6.17 5.11 3.74
C LEU A 330 7.71 4.97 3.76
N TYR A 331 8.40 5.71 2.93
CA TYR A 331 9.86 5.60 2.79
C TYR A 331 10.63 5.69 4.12
N ASP A 332 10.32 6.67 4.94
CA ASP A 332 11.06 7.01 6.16
C ASP A 332 10.16 7.15 7.40
N THR A 333 8.93 6.69 7.29
CA THR A 333 7.93 6.66 8.37
C THR A 333 6.89 5.58 8.08
N SER A 334 5.89 5.44 8.93
CA SER A 334 4.66 4.69 8.67
C SER A 334 3.50 5.29 9.46
N LEU A 335 2.30 4.89 9.14
CA LEU A 335 1.11 5.12 9.94
C LEU A 335 0.60 3.79 10.51
N LEU A 336 0.12 3.82 11.73
CA LEU A 336 -0.82 2.83 12.24
C LEU A 336 -2.20 3.45 12.15
N GLU A 337 -3.06 2.83 11.37
CA GLU A 337 -4.40 3.29 11.04
C GLU A 337 -5.42 2.38 11.71
N ILE A 338 -6.49 2.95 12.22
CA ILE A 338 -7.66 2.22 12.73
C ILE A 338 -8.89 2.87 12.17
N ASP A 339 -9.69 2.08 11.46
CA ASP A 339 -10.88 2.53 10.75
C ASP A 339 -12.10 1.76 11.19
N SER A 340 -13.22 2.46 11.32
CA SER A 340 -14.52 1.84 11.58
C SER A 340 -15.66 2.76 11.19
N ALA A 341 -16.84 2.17 10.98
CA ALA A 341 -18.09 2.89 10.79
C ALA A 341 -19.17 2.31 11.68
N CYS A 342 -19.95 3.15 12.33
CA CYS A 342 -21.05 2.74 13.23
C CYS A 342 -22.22 3.73 13.19
N LEU A 343 -23.32 3.36 13.83
CA LEU A 343 -24.38 4.32 14.09
C LEU A 343 -23.88 5.44 15.01
N PRO A 344 -24.23 6.72 14.76
CA PRO A 344 -23.68 7.87 15.50
C PRO A 344 -23.79 7.73 17.04
N GLU A 345 -24.87 7.18 17.55
CA GLU A 345 -25.08 6.97 18.99
C GLU A 345 -24.10 5.94 19.62
N LYS A 346 -23.56 5.00 18.83
CA LYS A 346 -22.60 4.01 19.27
C LYS A 346 -21.16 4.52 19.27
N LEU A 347 -20.90 5.64 18.58
CA LEU A 347 -19.55 6.16 18.36
C LEU A 347 -18.74 6.40 19.66
N PRO A 348 -19.29 6.94 20.77
CA PRO A 348 -18.54 7.09 22.01
C PRO A 348 -18.13 5.74 22.62
N GLN A 349 -19.00 4.72 22.52
CA GLN A 349 -18.69 3.40 23.04
C GLN A 349 -17.64 2.71 22.17
N LEU A 350 -17.73 2.85 20.84
CA LEU A 350 -16.72 2.36 19.89
C LEU A 350 -15.34 2.99 20.19
N ALA A 351 -15.27 4.32 20.29
CA ALA A 351 -14.03 5.03 20.63
C ALA A 351 -13.46 4.55 21.98
N SER A 352 -14.31 4.37 22.98
CA SER A 352 -13.89 3.88 24.29
C SER A 352 -13.30 2.46 24.25
N GLU A 353 -13.87 1.55 23.45
CA GLU A 353 -13.36 0.19 23.28
C GLU A 353 -12.03 0.17 22.54
N ILE A 354 -11.91 0.91 21.45
CA ILE A 354 -10.63 1.00 20.71
C ILE A 354 -9.54 1.49 21.65
N VAL A 355 -9.79 2.57 22.39
CA VAL A 355 -8.81 3.14 23.29
C VAL A 355 -8.46 2.19 24.43
N ALA A 356 -9.43 1.48 25.00
CA ALA A 356 -9.17 0.48 26.04
C ALA A 356 -8.22 -0.62 25.53
N LEU A 357 -8.45 -1.14 24.32
CA LEU A 357 -7.56 -2.12 23.68
C LEU A 357 -6.14 -1.57 23.49
N LEU A 358 -6.02 -0.33 23.00
CA LEU A 358 -4.71 0.31 22.81
C LEU A 358 -3.99 0.56 24.14
N SER A 359 -4.73 0.91 25.19
CA SER A 359 -4.18 1.05 26.56
C SER A 359 -3.73 -0.29 27.14
N ASP A 360 -4.50 -1.37 26.92
CA ASP A 360 -4.11 -2.72 27.31
C ASP A 360 -2.77 -3.13 26.71
N LEU A 361 -2.55 -2.86 25.40
CA LEU A 361 -1.27 -3.13 24.73
C LEU A 361 -0.08 -2.34 25.28
N ARG A 362 -0.31 -1.16 25.86
CA ARG A 362 0.74 -0.33 26.49
C ARG A 362 1.09 -0.78 27.90
N THR A 363 0.16 -1.40 28.61
CA THR A 363 0.28 -1.69 30.05
C THR A 363 0.50 -3.17 30.32
N THR A 364 -0.17 -4.04 29.59
CA THR A 364 -0.20 -5.49 29.78
C THR A 364 0.70 -6.19 28.77
N LEU A 365 1.37 -7.25 29.20
CA LEU A 365 2.10 -8.12 28.27
C LEU A 365 1.13 -9.00 27.52
N VAL A 366 1.31 -9.11 26.21
CA VAL A 366 0.60 -10.09 25.40
C VAL A 366 0.95 -11.51 25.85
N SER A 367 -0.01 -12.41 25.82
CA SER A 367 0.19 -13.81 26.21
C SER A 367 1.15 -14.52 25.22
N GLU A 368 1.80 -15.58 25.71
CA GLU A 368 2.66 -16.41 24.85
C GLU A 368 1.87 -17.04 23.70
N GLU A 369 0.61 -17.38 23.91
CA GLU A 369 -0.28 -17.93 22.89
C GLU A 369 -0.57 -16.91 21.78
N GLU A 370 -0.98 -15.69 22.13
CA GLU A 370 -1.23 -14.61 21.17
C GLU A 370 0.04 -14.25 20.39
N LEU A 371 1.17 -14.17 21.08
CA LEU A 371 2.46 -13.91 20.45
C LEU A 371 2.84 -15.01 19.45
N ALA A 372 2.69 -16.27 19.83
CA ALA A 372 2.98 -17.42 18.97
C ALA A 372 2.03 -17.46 17.77
N LYS A 373 0.73 -17.18 17.97
CA LYS A 373 -0.29 -17.07 16.92
C LYS A 373 0.09 -15.99 15.89
N ALA A 374 0.39 -14.77 16.34
CA ALA A 374 0.75 -13.64 15.49
C ALA A 374 1.99 -13.93 14.64
N LYS A 375 3.06 -14.45 15.25
CA LYS A 375 4.29 -14.85 14.55
C LYS A 375 4.05 -16.00 13.56
N GLY A 376 3.26 -16.99 13.94
CA GLY A 376 2.95 -18.14 13.10
C GLY A 376 2.12 -17.74 11.87
N ARG A 377 1.17 -16.81 12.02
CA ARG A 377 0.42 -16.26 10.89
C ARG A 377 1.32 -15.46 9.96
N TYR A 378 2.13 -14.56 10.51
CA TYR A 378 3.09 -13.80 9.70
C TYR A 378 3.98 -14.70 8.84
N ALA A 379 4.48 -15.81 9.41
CA ALA A 379 5.30 -16.75 8.67
C ALA A 379 4.58 -17.37 7.47
N ARG A 380 3.32 -17.79 7.68
CA ARG A 380 2.50 -18.42 6.62
C ARG A 380 2.13 -17.42 5.53
N ASP A 381 1.82 -16.17 5.90
CA ASP A 381 1.49 -15.12 4.94
C ASP A 381 2.71 -14.78 4.07
N VAL A 382 3.92 -14.74 4.66
CA VAL A 382 5.16 -14.55 3.89
C VAL A 382 5.41 -15.72 2.93
N GLU A 383 5.18 -16.95 3.37
CA GLU A 383 5.31 -18.14 2.52
C GLU A 383 4.28 -18.15 1.39
N ALA A 384 3.01 -17.89 1.70
CA ALA A 384 1.95 -17.78 0.70
C ALA A 384 2.21 -16.66 -0.32
N GLY A 385 2.81 -15.56 0.11
CA GLY A 385 3.20 -14.45 -0.75
C GLY A 385 4.27 -14.80 -1.80
N PHE A 386 4.93 -15.96 -1.70
CA PHE A 386 5.86 -16.40 -2.74
C PHE A 386 5.15 -16.87 -4.03
N ASP A 387 3.86 -17.13 -3.97
CA ASP A 387 3.03 -17.46 -5.13
C ASP A 387 2.40 -16.21 -5.78
N ASP A 388 2.50 -15.06 -5.14
CA ASP A 388 1.99 -13.77 -5.61
C ASP A 388 3.09 -12.97 -6.32
N LEU A 389 3.04 -12.94 -7.66
CA LEU A 389 4.02 -12.22 -8.47
C LEU A 389 3.98 -10.69 -8.28
N GLU A 390 2.81 -10.12 -8.04
CA GLU A 390 2.62 -8.70 -7.80
C GLU A 390 3.18 -8.31 -6.43
N GLY A 391 2.86 -9.09 -5.41
CA GLY A 391 3.44 -8.98 -4.07
C GLY A 391 4.97 -9.13 -4.07
N LEU A 392 5.52 -10.06 -4.86
CA LEU A 392 6.96 -10.21 -5.03
C LEU A 392 7.59 -8.97 -5.69
N CYS A 393 6.95 -8.42 -6.73
CA CYS A 393 7.38 -7.17 -7.37
C CYS A 393 7.36 -6.00 -6.37
N SER A 394 6.30 -5.88 -5.57
CA SER A 394 6.19 -4.87 -4.52
C SER A 394 7.28 -5.04 -3.46
N TRP A 395 7.50 -6.27 -3.00
CA TRP A 395 8.52 -6.56 -2.00
C TRP A 395 9.94 -6.23 -2.47
N PHE A 396 10.34 -6.75 -3.62
CA PHE A 396 11.72 -6.60 -4.09
C PHE A 396 11.93 -5.35 -4.96
N GLY A 397 10.99 -5.03 -5.83
CA GLY A 397 11.05 -3.87 -6.72
C GLY A 397 10.69 -2.56 -6.01
N GLY A 398 9.53 -2.54 -5.33
CA GLY A 398 9.05 -1.36 -4.60
C GLY A 398 10.01 -0.95 -3.49
N THR A 399 10.48 -1.90 -2.67
CA THR A 399 11.48 -1.59 -1.62
C THR A 399 12.83 -1.17 -2.20
N ALA A 400 13.25 -1.75 -3.34
CA ALA A 400 14.47 -1.33 -4.03
C ALA A 400 14.40 0.11 -4.54
N LEU A 401 13.19 0.66 -4.77
CA LEU A 401 13.04 2.07 -5.12
C LEU A 401 13.71 2.97 -4.07
N PHE A 402 13.52 2.65 -2.80
CA PHE A 402 13.94 3.47 -1.68
C PHE A 402 15.27 3.02 -1.06
N PHE A 403 15.47 1.73 -0.91
CA PHE A 403 16.61 1.14 -0.19
C PHE A 403 17.64 0.54 -1.15
N SER A 404 18.92 0.72 -0.82
CA SER A 404 20.00 0.10 -1.59
C SER A 404 20.11 -1.40 -1.31
N HIS A 405 19.73 -1.81 -0.10
CA HIS A 405 19.75 -3.19 0.36
C HIS A 405 18.39 -3.48 1.02
N PRO A 406 17.35 -3.82 0.24
CA PRO A 406 16.05 -4.22 0.79
C PRO A 406 16.21 -5.52 1.57
N ARG A 407 15.50 -5.62 2.70
CA ARG A 407 15.52 -6.84 3.50
C ARG A 407 14.84 -7.98 2.77
N SER A 408 15.46 -9.17 2.80
CA SER A 408 14.82 -10.37 2.29
C SER A 408 13.64 -10.81 3.19
N PRO A 409 12.67 -11.59 2.66
CA PRO A 409 11.60 -12.18 3.46
C PRO A 409 12.13 -12.96 4.67
N ALA A 410 13.16 -13.78 4.48
CA ALA A 410 13.80 -14.54 5.55
C ALA A 410 14.46 -13.65 6.63
N GLU A 411 15.07 -12.54 6.23
CA GLU A 411 15.65 -11.59 7.19
C GLU A 411 14.56 -10.87 8.00
N ARG A 412 13.48 -10.43 7.33
CA ARG A 412 12.34 -9.80 8.00
C ARG A 412 11.66 -10.78 8.98
N TYR A 413 11.48 -12.03 8.55
CA TYR A 413 10.93 -13.07 9.42
C TYR A 413 11.79 -13.31 10.66
N ARG A 414 13.12 -13.45 10.51
CA ARG A 414 14.02 -13.64 11.66
C ARG A 414 13.85 -12.53 12.70
N ARG A 415 13.67 -11.28 12.26
CA ARG A 415 13.41 -10.17 13.18
C ARG A 415 12.04 -10.28 13.85
N VAL A 416 10.99 -10.65 13.12
CA VAL A 416 9.65 -10.88 13.67
C VAL A 416 9.64 -12.06 14.64
N ALA A 417 10.29 -13.16 14.30
CA ALA A 417 10.38 -14.34 15.16
C ALA A 417 11.10 -14.05 16.50
N ALA A 418 12.06 -13.14 16.50
CA ALA A 418 12.81 -12.74 17.68
C ALA A 418 12.06 -11.76 18.59
N VAL A 419 10.91 -11.22 18.20
CA VAL A 419 10.14 -10.25 19.00
C VAL A 419 9.65 -10.89 20.30
N SER A 420 9.82 -10.20 21.43
CA SER A 420 9.27 -10.59 22.73
C SER A 420 8.01 -9.80 23.08
N ALA A 421 7.20 -10.29 24.02
CA ALA A 421 6.04 -9.57 24.56
C ALA A 421 6.43 -8.20 25.15
N GLU A 422 7.60 -8.12 25.79
CA GLU A 422 8.11 -6.85 26.31
C GLU A 422 8.43 -5.84 25.20
N GLN A 423 8.99 -6.27 24.07
CA GLN A 423 9.24 -5.39 22.92
C GLN A 423 7.95 -4.89 22.28
N ILE A 424 6.88 -5.70 22.28
CA ILE A 424 5.54 -5.25 21.84
C ILE A 424 5.05 -4.14 22.78
N ARG A 425 5.12 -4.33 24.08
CA ARG A 425 4.71 -3.32 25.07
C ARG A 425 5.54 -2.03 24.93
N GLN A 426 6.84 -2.14 24.70
CA GLN A 426 7.72 -0.98 24.50
C GLN A 426 7.36 -0.21 23.25
N VAL A 427 7.11 -0.90 22.11
CA VAL A 427 6.70 -0.23 20.88
C VAL A 427 5.30 0.35 21.00
N ALA A 428 4.38 -0.31 21.71
CA ALA A 428 3.06 0.24 22.00
C ALA A 428 3.18 1.57 22.78
N ARG A 429 3.98 1.63 23.83
CA ARG A 429 4.23 2.87 24.56
C ARG A 429 4.88 3.97 23.74
N ARG A 430 5.69 3.61 22.75
CA ARG A 430 6.38 4.56 21.87
C ARG A 430 5.47 5.12 20.77
N VAL A 431 4.56 4.32 20.23
CA VAL A 431 3.72 4.67 19.07
C VAL A 431 2.36 5.16 19.50
N LEU A 432 1.69 4.44 20.42
CA LEU A 432 0.33 4.74 20.86
C LEU A 432 0.35 5.87 21.89
N GLN A 433 0.63 7.08 21.45
CA GLN A 433 0.71 8.29 22.27
C GLN A 433 -0.24 9.37 21.74
N PRO A 434 -0.90 10.13 22.64
CA PRO A 434 -1.78 11.24 22.21
C PRO A 434 -1.09 12.25 21.31
N GLU A 435 0.22 12.49 21.54
CA GLU A 435 1.02 13.45 20.76
C GLU A 435 1.29 12.99 19.32
N ARG A 436 1.08 11.72 19.05
CA ARG A 436 1.28 11.07 17.76
C ARG A 436 -0.04 10.72 17.06
N MET A 437 -1.16 10.96 17.75
CA MET A 437 -2.50 10.56 17.32
C MET A 437 -3.25 11.72 16.67
N VAL A 438 -3.95 11.40 15.61
CA VAL A 438 -5.02 12.23 15.01
C VAL A 438 -6.26 11.37 14.86
N THR A 439 -7.41 11.95 15.14
CA THR A 439 -8.70 11.30 14.89
C THR A 439 -9.59 12.20 14.06
N VAL A 440 -10.20 11.60 13.04
CA VAL A 440 -11.22 12.23 12.21
C VAL A 440 -12.53 11.45 12.36
N VAL A 441 -13.61 12.18 12.49
CA VAL A 441 -14.97 11.64 12.49
C VAL A 441 -15.77 12.33 11.40
N VAL A 442 -16.40 11.56 10.53
CA VAL A 442 -17.28 12.05 9.48
C VAL A 442 -18.65 11.39 9.62
N GLY A 443 -19.74 12.17 9.60
CA GLY A 443 -21.08 11.60 9.70
C GLY A 443 -22.10 12.55 10.31
N SER A 444 -23.33 12.06 10.51
CA SER A 444 -24.41 12.81 11.15
C SER A 444 -24.23 12.84 12.68
N VAL A 445 -23.09 13.42 13.13
CA VAL A 445 -22.68 13.46 14.53
C VAL A 445 -22.96 14.84 15.12
N GLU A 446 -23.74 14.87 16.21
CA GLU A 446 -24.01 16.10 16.94
C GLU A 446 -22.76 16.61 17.68
N ARG A 447 -22.68 17.93 17.88
CA ARG A 447 -21.54 18.57 18.57
C ARG A 447 -21.30 18.05 19.99
N SER A 448 -22.38 17.73 20.71
CA SER A 448 -22.31 17.14 22.07
C SER A 448 -21.63 15.77 22.05
N LEU A 449 -22.01 14.93 21.09
CA LEU A 449 -21.46 13.59 20.89
C LEU A 449 -20.00 13.65 20.43
N SER A 450 -19.71 14.52 19.46
CA SER A 450 -18.34 14.77 18.98
C SER A 450 -17.40 15.18 20.11
N ARG A 451 -17.80 16.12 20.98
CA ARG A 451 -17.02 16.53 22.17
C ARG A 451 -16.82 15.41 23.17
N ARG A 452 -17.81 14.52 23.30
CA ARG A 452 -17.67 13.34 24.16
C ARG A 452 -16.63 12.37 23.64
N VAL A 453 -16.62 12.10 22.32
CA VAL A 453 -15.62 11.26 21.67
C VAL A 453 -14.21 11.87 21.82
N GLU A 454 -14.07 13.16 21.55
CA GLU A 454 -12.80 13.88 21.72
C GLU A 454 -12.26 13.77 23.15
N ARG A 455 -13.11 13.89 24.15
CA ARG A 455 -12.74 13.73 25.57
C ARG A 455 -12.25 12.31 25.86
N ILE A 456 -12.99 11.28 25.40
CA ILE A 456 -12.61 9.88 25.56
C ILE A 456 -11.21 9.65 25.01
N LEU A 457 -10.96 10.10 23.76
CA LEU A 457 -9.67 9.91 23.10
C LEU A 457 -8.52 10.66 23.80
N ARG A 458 -8.79 11.86 24.32
CA ARG A 458 -7.78 12.66 25.01
C ARG A 458 -7.42 12.10 26.39
N ASP A 459 -8.44 11.70 27.17
CA ASP A 459 -8.28 11.35 28.58
C ASP A 459 -7.78 9.90 28.77
N SER A 460 -7.75 9.09 27.70
CA SER A 460 -7.51 7.64 27.78
C SER A 460 -6.05 7.20 27.74
N PHE A 461 -5.12 8.08 27.43
CA PHE A 461 -3.68 7.79 27.38
C PHE A 461 -2.89 8.50 28.51
N GLY A 462 -3.58 9.12 29.46
CA GLY A 462 -3.04 9.81 30.61
C GLY A 462 -2.53 8.89 31.70
#